data_565db603bf511c5b87b02724951bd22d
#
_entry.id   565db603bf511c5b87b02724951bd22d
#
_cell.length_a   1.000
_cell.length_b   1.000
_cell.length_c   1.000
_cell.angle_alpha   90.00
_cell.angle_beta   90.00
_cell.angle_gamma   90.00
#
_symmetry.space_group_name_H-M   'P 1'
#
loop_
_entity.id
_entity.type
_entity.pdbx_description
1 polymer ?
#
loop_
_entity_poly.entity_id
_entity_poly.type
_entity_poly.pdbx_seq_one_letter_code
_entity_poly.pdbx_strand_id
1 'polypeptide(L)'
;MIWVDETSPANSGTMEGLLMKTIRIAAVAVAALLAAAGVAQAQQKEWKEVRVGTEGAYPPFNNLNAKGELEGFEIDYVNALCANMKIKCTWVAQDWDGIIPALLSGKYDIIAAGMNATDERKKKVDFTAVYTRTPISVIAAKTVTSSDVSPAALKGKSVGAQSSTVHANYLEKFYSGSSVKLYPTQEEANLDLKNGRLDYIVADQLSLEDFINGQGKDCCKFVGEVKRDPAIHGPGVGMAVRKEDTALRDMFSKAIEASLKDGTHKKIADKYFKINIMAD
;
A
#
# COMPACT_ATOMS: atom_id res chain seq x y z
N MET A 1 -11.25 85.64 -61.58
CA MET A 1 -10.16 86.01 -60.61
C MET A 1 -10.66 85.80 -59.19
N ILE A 2 -10.34 84.68 -58.58
CA ILE A 2 -10.27 84.48 -57.09
C ILE A 2 -9.58 83.10 -56.88
N TRP A 3 -8.48 83.12 -56.23
CA TRP A 3 -7.71 82.04 -55.73
C TRP A 3 -8.36 81.47 -54.48
N VAL A 4 -8.36 80.14 -54.31
CA VAL A 4 -8.49 79.50 -53.00
C VAL A 4 -7.48 78.43 -52.94
N ASP A 5 -6.50 78.65 -52.05
CA ASP A 5 -5.51 77.71 -51.57
C ASP A 5 -6.08 77.05 -50.31
N GLU A 6 -6.12 75.75 -50.27
CA GLU A 6 -6.31 74.98 -49.01
C GLU A 6 -5.51 73.70 -49.05
N THR A 7 -4.31 73.76 -48.55
CA THR A 7 -3.56 72.58 -48.10
C THR A 7 -3.67 72.47 -46.61
N SER A 8 -4.51 71.55 -46.13
CA SER A 8 -4.54 71.14 -44.73
C SER A 8 -3.71 69.88 -44.54
N PRO A 9 -2.72 69.84 -43.61
CA PRO A 9 -1.93 68.67 -43.37
C PRO A 9 -2.75 67.67 -42.55
N ALA A 10 -2.85 66.45 -43.06
CA ALA A 10 -3.49 65.32 -42.34
C ALA A 10 -2.67 64.99 -41.09
N ASN A 11 -3.38 64.95 -39.97
CA ASN A 11 -2.86 64.68 -38.63
C ASN A 11 -2.56 63.19 -38.49
N SER A 12 -1.34 62.73 -38.86
CA SER A 12 -0.87 61.36 -38.74
C SER A 12 -0.40 60.95 -37.33
N GLY A 13 -0.33 61.87 -36.39
CA GLY A 13 0.24 61.63 -35.07
C GLY A 13 -0.66 60.93 -34.07
N THR A 14 -2.00 60.88 -34.31
CA THR A 14 -2.97 60.34 -33.34
C THR A 14 -3.17 58.83 -33.47
N MET A 15 -2.98 58.25 -34.63
CA MET A 15 -3.18 56.79 -34.82
C MET A 15 -2.01 55.94 -34.28
N GLU A 16 -0.75 56.38 -34.44
CA GLU A 16 0.42 55.69 -33.91
C GLU A 16 0.45 55.69 -32.36
N GLY A 17 0.09 56.80 -31.76
CA GLY A 17 -0.01 56.90 -30.30
C GLY A 17 -1.08 55.97 -29.67
N LEU A 18 -2.17 55.76 -30.38
CA LEU A 18 -3.25 54.87 -29.93
C LEU A 18 -2.85 53.40 -30.08
N LEU A 19 -2.18 53.03 -31.17
CA LEU A 19 -1.67 51.69 -31.45
C LEU A 19 -0.59 51.28 -30.45
N MET A 20 0.35 52.17 -30.09
CA MET A 20 1.37 51.87 -29.07
C MET A 20 0.80 51.74 -27.66
N LYS A 21 -0.29 52.46 -27.30
CA LYS A 21 -0.94 52.32 -26.01
C LYS A 21 -1.71 50.97 -25.92
N THR A 22 -2.36 50.54 -26.97
CA THR A 22 -3.07 49.23 -27.02
C THR A 22 -2.09 48.07 -26.96
N ILE A 23 -0.97 48.12 -27.64
CA ILE A 23 0.10 47.09 -27.57
C ILE A 23 0.70 46.99 -26.16
N ARG A 24 0.92 48.13 -25.48
CA ARG A 24 1.47 48.14 -24.10
C ARG A 24 0.46 47.57 -23.09
N ILE A 25 -0.81 47.85 -23.23
CA ILE A 25 -1.88 47.31 -22.37
C ILE A 25 -2.03 45.79 -22.61
N ALA A 26 -1.98 45.31 -23.85
CA ALA A 26 -2.02 43.91 -24.19
C ALA A 26 -0.79 43.14 -23.64
N ALA A 27 0.41 43.73 -23.73
CA ALA A 27 1.63 43.13 -23.20
C ALA A 27 1.61 43.02 -21.65
N VAL A 28 1.08 44.01 -20.96
CA VAL A 28 0.93 43.97 -19.48
C VAL A 28 -0.13 42.94 -19.07
N ALA A 29 -1.25 42.83 -19.81
CA ALA A 29 -2.27 41.82 -19.54
C ALA A 29 -1.77 40.39 -19.75
N VAL A 30 -0.96 40.14 -20.79
CA VAL A 30 -0.34 38.84 -21.03
C VAL A 30 0.70 38.50 -19.97
N ALA A 31 1.51 39.47 -19.53
CA ALA A 31 2.47 39.28 -18.45
C ALA A 31 1.77 38.98 -17.10
N ALA A 32 0.63 39.63 -16.81
CA ALA A 32 -0.16 39.38 -15.62
C ALA A 32 -0.83 37.99 -15.65
N LEU A 33 -1.29 37.51 -16.82
CA LEU A 33 -1.84 36.18 -17.02
C LEU A 33 -0.76 35.08 -16.87
N LEU A 34 0.45 35.31 -17.36
CA LEU A 34 1.59 34.39 -17.20
C LEU A 34 2.09 34.36 -15.76
N ALA A 35 2.08 35.48 -15.04
CA ALA A 35 2.38 35.53 -13.62
C ALA A 35 1.33 34.80 -12.77
N ALA A 36 0.04 34.91 -13.12
CA ALA A 36 -1.03 34.20 -12.43
C ALA A 36 -1.01 32.69 -12.70
N ALA A 37 -0.56 32.23 -13.87
CA ALA A 37 -0.39 30.82 -14.18
C ALA A 37 0.80 30.17 -13.43
N GLY A 38 1.79 30.97 -13.03
CA GLY A 38 2.94 30.49 -12.24
C GLY A 38 2.64 30.24 -10.75
N VAL A 39 1.52 30.72 -10.21
CA VAL A 39 1.19 30.61 -8.78
C VAL A 39 0.25 29.43 -8.47
N ALA A 40 -0.27 28.77 -9.49
CA ALA A 40 -1.03 27.52 -9.35
C ALA A 40 -0.11 26.28 -9.28
N GLN A 41 1.10 26.39 -8.73
CA GLN A 41 1.78 25.22 -8.17
C GLN A 41 0.92 24.82 -6.97
N ALA A 42 0.15 23.74 -7.16
CA ALA A 42 -0.58 23.10 -6.07
C ALA A 42 0.37 23.03 -4.87
N GLN A 43 0.04 23.72 -3.80
CA GLN A 43 0.83 23.73 -2.57
C GLN A 43 0.89 22.29 -2.09
N GLN A 44 1.98 21.60 -2.39
CA GLN A 44 2.16 20.20 -2.10
C GLN A 44 2.06 20.08 -0.58
N LYS A 45 1.04 19.39 -0.08
CA LYS A 45 0.77 19.22 1.34
C LYS A 45 2.05 18.74 2.02
N GLU A 46 2.60 19.55 2.91
CA GLU A 46 3.75 19.18 3.73
C GLU A 46 3.29 18.22 4.82
N TRP A 47 3.76 16.98 4.77
CA TRP A 47 3.40 15.95 5.73
C TRP A 47 4.33 15.98 6.94
N LYS A 48 3.91 16.65 8.02
CA LYS A 48 4.62 16.68 9.33
C LYS A 48 4.09 15.64 10.30
N GLU A 49 2.83 15.28 10.15
CA GLU A 49 2.16 14.23 10.91
C GLU A 49 1.44 13.30 9.93
N VAL A 50 1.53 11.98 10.18
CA VAL A 50 0.92 10.94 9.38
C VAL A 50 0.23 9.93 10.28
N ARG A 51 -1.04 9.65 10.03
CA ARG A 51 -1.79 8.59 10.68
C ARG A 51 -1.61 7.31 9.85
N VAL A 52 -1.16 6.24 10.50
CA VAL A 52 -0.88 4.95 9.87
C VAL A 52 -1.94 3.94 10.29
N GLY A 53 -2.70 3.44 9.33
CA GLY A 53 -3.66 2.34 9.55
C GLY A 53 -2.95 0.99 9.49
N THR A 54 -3.26 0.11 10.43
CA THR A 54 -2.79 -1.28 10.45
C THR A 54 -3.87 -2.20 10.96
N GLU A 55 -3.77 -3.51 10.70
CA GLU A 55 -4.76 -4.46 11.19
C GLU A 55 -4.60 -4.74 12.69
N GLY A 56 -3.38 -5.01 13.13
CA GLY A 56 -3.09 -5.38 14.51
C GLY A 56 -3.46 -6.83 14.87
N ALA A 57 -3.65 -7.71 13.87
CA ALA A 57 -4.02 -9.11 14.02
C ALA A 57 -3.25 -10.05 13.08
N TYR A 58 -2.07 -9.65 12.61
CA TYR A 58 -1.25 -10.40 11.66
C TYR A 58 0.22 -10.51 12.12
N PRO A 59 0.48 -11.26 13.20
CA PRO A 59 1.85 -11.46 13.69
C PRO A 59 2.70 -12.24 12.66
N PRO A 60 4.03 -12.03 12.63
CA PRO A 60 4.81 -11.06 13.41
C PRO A 60 4.92 -9.69 12.73
N PHE A 61 4.11 -9.41 11.70
CA PHE A 61 4.12 -8.13 10.97
C PHE A 61 3.52 -7.00 11.79
N ASN A 62 2.30 -7.18 12.27
CA ASN A 62 1.58 -6.24 13.12
C ASN A 62 0.57 -6.99 14.00
N ASN A 63 0.60 -6.75 15.30
CA ASN A 63 -0.34 -7.33 16.26
C ASN A 63 -0.54 -6.42 17.46
N LEU A 64 -1.63 -6.62 18.16
CA LEU A 64 -1.87 -6.05 19.48
C LEU A 64 -1.30 -7.00 20.56
N ASN A 65 -0.42 -6.49 21.40
CA ASN A 65 0.08 -7.24 22.55
C ASN A 65 -0.99 -7.32 23.68
N ALA A 66 -0.67 -8.03 24.74
CA ALA A 66 -1.58 -8.21 25.88
C ALA A 66 -1.98 -6.90 26.59
N LYS A 67 -1.26 -5.79 26.35
CA LYS A 67 -1.57 -4.46 26.86
C LYS A 67 -2.41 -3.63 25.90
N GLY A 68 -2.72 -4.16 24.71
CA GLY A 68 -3.41 -3.44 23.65
C GLY A 68 -2.50 -2.47 22.85
N GLU A 69 -1.18 -2.62 22.95
CA GLU A 69 -0.22 -1.82 22.22
C GLU A 69 0.15 -2.54 20.90
N LEU A 70 0.29 -1.77 19.85
CA LEU A 70 0.72 -2.30 18.55
C LEU A 70 2.21 -2.62 18.57
N GLU A 71 2.57 -3.81 18.09
CA GLU A 71 3.94 -4.29 17.93
C GLU A 71 4.10 -5.09 16.66
N GLY A 72 5.35 -5.40 16.26
CA GLY A 72 5.69 -6.21 15.10
C GLY A 72 6.62 -5.50 14.12
N PHE A 73 7.00 -6.24 13.07
CA PHE A 73 7.95 -5.77 12.07
C PHE A 73 7.52 -4.44 11.44
N GLU A 74 6.27 -4.33 10.99
CA GLU A 74 5.79 -3.13 10.31
C GLU A 74 5.72 -1.93 11.24
N ILE A 75 5.41 -2.16 12.51
CA ILE A 75 5.38 -1.10 13.52
C ILE A 75 6.79 -0.53 13.72
N ASP A 76 7.78 -1.39 13.96
CA ASP A 76 9.19 -0.98 14.08
C ASP A 76 9.70 -0.31 12.81
N TYR A 77 9.39 -0.89 11.64
CA TYR A 77 9.89 -0.41 10.37
C TYR A 77 9.34 0.97 10.01
N VAL A 78 8.02 1.15 10.08
CA VAL A 78 7.40 2.46 9.77
C VAL A 78 7.82 3.51 10.77
N ASN A 79 7.93 3.19 12.06
CA ASN A 79 8.45 4.13 13.06
C ASN A 79 9.89 4.58 12.73
N ALA A 80 10.75 3.68 12.24
CA ALA A 80 12.10 4.04 11.81
C ALA A 80 12.09 4.94 10.56
N LEU A 81 11.22 4.65 9.57
CA LEU A 81 11.04 5.51 8.41
C LEU A 81 10.59 6.92 8.81
N CYS A 82 9.59 7.03 9.70
CA CYS A 82 9.08 8.30 10.20
C CYS A 82 10.15 9.10 10.95
N ALA A 83 10.95 8.43 11.78
CA ALA A 83 12.06 9.06 12.50
C ALA A 83 13.11 9.61 11.53
N ASN A 84 13.48 8.84 10.50
CA ASN A 84 14.44 9.27 9.48
C ASN A 84 13.92 10.46 8.66
N MET A 85 12.63 10.49 8.34
CA MET A 85 11.96 11.61 7.67
C MET A 85 11.68 12.80 8.58
N LYS A 86 11.93 12.68 9.89
CA LYS A 86 11.64 13.70 10.93
C LYS A 86 10.16 14.12 10.94
N ILE A 87 9.26 13.16 10.75
CA ILE A 87 7.82 13.35 10.84
C ILE A 87 7.26 12.57 12.03
N LYS A 88 6.10 12.99 12.53
CA LYS A 88 5.38 12.26 13.57
C LYS A 88 4.43 11.26 12.92
N CYS A 89 4.53 9.99 13.31
CA CYS A 89 3.57 8.96 12.92
C CYS A 89 2.75 8.51 14.11
N THR A 90 1.46 8.30 13.90
CA THR A 90 0.53 7.76 14.90
C THR A 90 -0.21 6.59 14.29
N TRP A 91 -0.53 5.59 15.10
CA TRP A 91 -1.13 4.35 14.65
C TRP A 91 -2.63 4.29 14.92
N VAL A 92 -3.36 3.67 13.99
CA VAL A 92 -4.80 3.42 14.10
C VAL A 92 -5.05 1.97 13.73
N ALA A 93 -5.53 1.17 14.69
CA ALA A 93 -5.96 -0.20 14.42
C ALA A 93 -7.31 -0.20 13.69
N GLN A 94 -7.45 -1.10 12.71
CA GLN A 94 -8.62 -1.21 11.85
C GLN A 94 -8.71 -2.62 11.27
N ASP A 95 -9.86 -3.29 11.46
CA ASP A 95 -10.10 -4.61 10.90
C ASP A 95 -9.80 -4.64 9.39
N TRP A 96 -9.24 -5.76 8.93
CA TRP A 96 -8.74 -5.93 7.57
C TRP A 96 -9.78 -5.61 6.49
N ASP A 97 -11.01 -6.14 6.61
CA ASP A 97 -12.04 -5.94 5.59
C ASP A 97 -12.44 -4.46 5.42
N GLY A 98 -12.30 -3.67 6.48
CA GLY A 98 -12.59 -2.24 6.50
C GLY A 98 -11.40 -1.32 6.19
N ILE A 99 -10.17 -1.86 6.01
CA ILE A 99 -8.95 -1.04 6.03
C ILE A 99 -8.84 -0.09 4.83
N ILE A 100 -9.15 -0.51 3.61
CA ILE A 100 -9.16 0.39 2.44
C ILE A 100 -10.32 1.39 2.50
N PRO A 101 -11.58 1.01 2.78
CA PRO A 101 -12.66 1.96 3.01
C PRO A 101 -12.35 3.03 4.04
N ALA A 102 -11.72 2.68 5.16
CA ALA A 102 -11.34 3.61 6.21
C ALA A 102 -10.24 4.60 5.77
N LEU A 103 -9.26 4.15 4.94
CA LEU A 103 -8.30 5.05 4.29
C LEU A 103 -9.01 6.07 3.39
N LEU A 104 -9.91 5.58 2.54
CA LEU A 104 -10.63 6.43 1.59
C LEU A 104 -11.56 7.44 2.28
N SER A 105 -12.10 7.10 3.46
CA SER A 105 -12.88 8.03 4.29
C SER A 105 -12.03 9.00 5.11
N GLY A 106 -10.69 8.89 5.05
CA GLY A 106 -9.78 9.80 5.76
C GLY A 106 -9.57 9.48 7.25
N LYS A 107 -9.90 8.25 7.71
CA LYS A 107 -9.64 7.83 9.09
C LYS A 107 -8.14 7.86 9.41
N TYR A 108 -7.30 7.52 8.44
CA TYR A 108 -5.84 7.63 8.45
C TYR A 108 -5.32 8.01 7.06
N ASP A 109 -4.01 8.12 6.90
CA ASP A 109 -3.39 8.70 5.70
C ASP A 109 -2.64 7.67 4.87
N ILE A 110 -2.16 6.59 5.50
CA ILE A 110 -1.43 5.50 4.86
C ILE A 110 -1.75 4.18 5.57
N ILE A 111 -1.73 3.07 4.84
CA ILE A 111 -1.88 1.71 5.40
C ILE A 111 -0.53 1.01 5.38
N ALA A 112 -0.14 0.41 6.53
CA ALA A 112 0.95 -0.55 6.65
C ALA A 112 0.41 -1.79 7.38
N ALA A 113 0.07 -2.84 6.64
CA ALA A 113 -0.65 -4.02 7.12
C ALA A 113 -0.46 -5.25 6.21
N GLY A 114 0.77 -5.58 5.82
CA GLY A 114 1.05 -6.73 4.96
C GLY A 114 0.35 -6.68 3.59
N MET A 115 -0.02 -5.50 3.12
CA MET A 115 -0.90 -5.36 1.96
C MET A 115 -0.18 -5.51 0.63
N ASN A 116 -0.43 -6.59 -0.10
CA ASN A 116 0.09 -6.79 -1.45
C ASN A 116 -0.44 -5.72 -2.43
N ALA A 117 0.45 -5.12 -3.23
CA ALA A 117 0.16 -4.07 -4.21
C ALA A 117 -0.43 -4.64 -5.50
N THR A 118 -1.60 -5.29 -5.41
CA THR A 118 -2.26 -5.92 -6.56
C THR A 118 -2.90 -4.89 -7.49
N ASP A 119 -3.08 -5.26 -8.77
CA ASP A 119 -3.73 -4.38 -9.75
C ASP A 119 -5.20 -4.09 -9.38
N GLU A 120 -5.88 -5.03 -8.71
CA GLU A 120 -7.24 -4.81 -8.21
C GLU A 120 -7.28 -3.70 -7.15
N ARG A 121 -6.35 -3.74 -6.19
CA ARG A 121 -6.24 -2.70 -5.14
C ARG A 121 -5.80 -1.36 -5.73
N LYS A 122 -4.91 -1.37 -6.73
CA LYS A 122 -4.47 -0.17 -7.45
C LYS A 122 -5.58 0.56 -8.21
N LYS A 123 -6.72 -0.07 -8.46
CA LYS A 123 -7.90 0.64 -9.00
C LYS A 123 -8.47 1.66 -7.99
N LYS A 124 -8.32 1.41 -6.69
CA LYS A 124 -8.90 2.21 -5.59
C LYS A 124 -7.87 3.09 -4.87
N VAL A 125 -6.64 2.61 -4.69
CA VAL A 125 -5.56 3.25 -3.93
C VAL A 125 -4.25 3.19 -4.70
N ASP A 126 -3.25 3.99 -4.31
CA ASP A 126 -1.88 3.88 -4.81
C ASP A 126 -0.99 3.21 -3.76
N PHE A 127 0.17 2.73 -4.21
CA PHE A 127 1.14 2.03 -3.35
C PHE A 127 2.52 2.67 -3.41
N THR A 128 3.22 2.63 -2.29
CA THR A 128 4.65 2.95 -2.20
C THR A 128 5.50 1.90 -2.92
N ALA A 129 6.83 2.09 -2.90
CA ALA A 129 7.78 1.03 -3.20
C ALA A 129 7.50 -0.21 -2.33
N VAL A 130 7.77 -1.38 -2.89
CA VAL A 130 7.63 -2.67 -2.19
C VAL A 130 8.71 -2.78 -1.11
N TYR A 131 8.33 -3.22 0.10
CA TYR A 131 9.25 -3.38 1.21
C TYR A 131 9.33 -4.82 1.76
N THR A 132 8.46 -5.74 1.27
CA THR A 132 8.59 -7.16 1.58
C THR A 132 7.92 -8.04 0.52
N ARG A 133 8.44 -9.26 0.38
CA ARG A 133 7.87 -10.37 -0.38
C ARG A 133 8.04 -11.63 0.45
N THR A 134 6.97 -12.36 0.64
CA THR A 134 7.02 -13.60 1.41
C THR A 134 6.55 -14.76 0.55
N PRO A 135 7.11 -15.97 0.72
CA PRO A 135 6.53 -17.17 0.16
C PRO A 135 5.11 -17.37 0.69
N ILE A 136 4.30 -18.09 -0.09
CA ILE A 136 2.93 -18.46 0.31
C ILE A 136 2.98 -19.94 0.64
N SER A 137 2.60 -20.27 1.86
CA SER A 137 2.71 -21.63 2.35
C SER A 137 1.38 -22.20 2.79
N VAL A 138 1.36 -23.51 2.92
CA VAL A 138 0.24 -24.29 3.40
C VAL A 138 0.65 -25.02 4.67
N ILE A 139 -0.18 -24.90 5.70
CA ILE A 139 -0.05 -25.68 6.93
C ILE A 139 -1.23 -26.63 7.10
N ALA A 140 -1.00 -27.72 7.81
CA ALA A 140 -1.99 -28.72 8.17
C ALA A 140 -1.64 -29.37 9.51
N ALA A 141 -2.51 -30.23 10.00
CA ALA A 141 -2.22 -31.03 11.19
C ALA A 141 -0.94 -31.90 10.96
N LYS A 142 -0.16 -32.13 12.02
CA LYS A 142 1.07 -32.95 11.98
C LYS A 142 0.85 -34.36 11.47
N THR A 143 -0.37 -34.89 11.57
CA THR A 143 -0.76 -36.22 11.08
C THR A 143 -0.85 -36.30 9.55
N VAL A 144 -0.94 -35.16 8.85
CA VAL A 144 -0.93 -35.14 7.39
C VAL A 144 0.46 -35.50 6.88
N THR A 145 0.57 -36.52 6.04
CA THR A 145 1.87 -37.02 5.52
C THR A 145 2.19 -36.53 4.11
N SER A 146 1.15 -36.13 3.34
CA SER A 146 1.34 -35.61 1.98
C SER A 146 1.90 -34.19 2.01
N SER A 147 2.83 -33.93 1.11
CA SER A 147 3.31 -32.57 0.79
C SER A 147 2.70 -32.02 -0.52
N ASP A 148 1.83 -32.79 -1.18
CA ASP A 148 1.10 -32.30 -2.36
C ASP A 148 -0.08 -31.45 -1.90
N VAL A 149 0.02 -30.17 -2.17
CA VAL A 149 -0.99 -29.16 -1.86
C VAL A 149 -1.67 -28.63 -3.11
N SER A 150 -1.56 -29.36 -4.22
CA SER A 150 -2.23 -28.99 -5.49
C SER A 150 -3.75 -28.98 -5.34
N PRO A 151 -4.47 -28.23 -6.19
CA PRO A 151 -5.94 -28.22 -6.19
C PRO A 151 -6.55 -29.64 -6.32
N ALA A 152 -5.88 -30.54 -7.03
CA ALA A 152 -6.32 -31.92 -7.17
C ALA A 152 -6.16 -32.72 -5.86
N ALA A 153 -5.03 -32.54 -5.16
CA ALA A 153 -4.76 -33.22 -3.89
C ALA A 153 -5.66 -32.72 -2.76
N LEU A 154 -6.07 -31.46 -2.77
CA LEU A 154 -6.95 -30.87 -1.75
C LEU A 154 -8.43 -30.93 -2.11
N LYS A 155 -8.82 -31.65 -3.17
CA LYS A 155 -10.23 -31.82 -3.54
C LYS A 155 -11.01 -32.49 -2.39
N GLY A 156 -12.15 -31.89 -2.03
CA GLY A 156 -13.02 -32.35 -0.94
C GLY A 156 -12.51 -31.98 0.46
N LYS A 157 -11.35 -31.31 0.58
CA LYS A 157 -10.80 -30.83 1.85
C LYS A 157 -11.32 -29.45 2.20
N SER A 158 -11.34 -29.13 3.49
CA SER A 158 -11.61 -27.78 3.99
C SER A 158 -10.31 -26.99 4.04
N VAL A 159 -10.27 -25.85 3.33
CA VAL A 159 -9.09 -24.99 3.23
C VAL A 159 -9.45 -23.58 3.68
N GLY A 160 -8.74 -23.06 4.69
CA GLY A 160 -8.98 -21.74 5.27
C GLY A 160 -8.01 -20.68 4.79
N ALA A 161 -8.48 -19.46 4.70
CA ALA A 161 -7.68 -18.24 4.55
C ALA A 161 -8.42 -17.05 5.17
N GLN A 162 -7.69 -15.97 5.44
CA GLN A 162 -8.34 -14.72 5.80
C GLN A 162 -9.08 -14.13 4.60
N SER A 163 -10.28 -13.58 4.83
CA SER A 163 -11.12 -12.92 3.82
C SER A 163 -10.42 -11.73 3.16
N SER A 164 -10.83 -11.36 1.95
CA SER A 164 -10.35 -10.17 1.21
C SER A 164 -8.82 -10.14 1.01
N THR A 165 -8.14 -11.29 1.13
CA THR A 165 -6.71 -11.45 0.90
C THR A 165 -6.40 -12.02 -0.49
N VAL A 166 -5.14 -11.91 -0.90
CA VAL A 166 -4.65 -12.57 -2.12
C VAL A 166 -4.70 -14.09 -1.99
N HIS A 167 -4.61 -14.62 -0.77
CA HIS A 167 -4.72 -16.05 -0.48
C HIS A 167 -6.16 -16.56 -0.67
N ALA A 168 -7.16 -15.81 -0.19
CA ALA A 168 -8.56 -16.08 -0.44
C ALA A 168 -8.87 -16.11 -1.94
N ASN A 169 -8.47 -15.05 -2.66
CA ASN A 169 -8.68 -14.96 -4.11
C ASN A 169 -8.00 -16.12 -4.87
N TYR A 170 -6.82 -16.55 -4.42
CA TYR A 170 -6.12 -17.69 -5.00
C TYR A 170 -6.87 -19.00 -4.78
N LEU A 171 -7.35 -19.24 -3.56
CA LEU A 171 -8.15 -20.42 -3.23
C LEU A 171 -9.46 -20.45 -4.02
N GLU A 172 -10.18 -19.34 -4.07
CA GLU A 172 -11.44 -19.25 -4.82
C GLU A 172 -11.24 -19.51 -6.32
N LYS A 173 -10.13 -19.03 -6.89
CA LYS A 173 -9.83 -19.22 -8.31
C LYS A 173 -9.41 -20.65 -8.66
N PHE A 174 -8.55 -21.26 -7.84
CA PHE A 174 -7.90 -22.50 -8.22
C PHE A 174 -8.39 -23.73 -7.45
N TYR A 175 -8.98 -23.57 -6.26
CA TYR A 175 -9.37 -24.68 -5.39
C TYR A 175 -10.91 -24.90 -5.35
N SER A 176 -11.58 -24.72 -6.48
CA SER A 176 -13.04 -24.88 -6.59
C SER A 176 -13.56 -26.26 -6.20
N GLY A 177 -12.70 -27.28 -6.16
CA GLY A 177 -13.03 -28.62 -5.68
C GLY A 177 -12.91 -28.80 -4.17
N SER A 178 -12.38 -27.81 -3.45
CA SER A 178 -12.22 -27.78 -1.99
C SER A 178 -13.35 -26.99 -1.33
N SER A 179 -13.58 -27.22 -0.04
CA SER A 179 -14.45 -26.36 0.77
C SER A 179 -13.64 -25.16 1.28
N VAL A 180 -13.60 -24.06 0.53
CA VAL A 180 -12.90 -22.84 0.95
C VAL A 180 -13.69 -22.16 2.05
N LYS A 181 -13.02 -21.89 3.20
CA LYS A 181 -13.59 -21.17 4.33
C LYS A 181 -12.81 -19.88 4.59
N LEU A 182 -13.52 -18.76 4.61
CA LEU A 182 -12.93 -17.44 4.80
C LEU A 182 -13.22 -16.94 6.21
N TYR A 183 -12.21 -16.31 6.82
CA TYR A 183 -12.23 -15.82 8.19
C TYR A 183 -11.94 -14.32 8.25
N PRO A 184 -12.52 -13.58 9.20
CA PRO A 184 -12.21 -12.17 9.40
C PRO A 184 -10.73 -11.92 9.70
N THR A 185 -10.09 -12.82 10.48
CA THR A 185 -8.67 -12.73 10.84
C THR A 185 -7.93 -14.03 10.52
N GLN A 186 -6.63 -13.93 10.30
CA GLN A 186 -5.78 -15.12 10.13
C GLN A 186 -5.74 -15.96 11.40
N GLU A 187 -5.80 -15.34 12.58
CA GLU A 187 -5.79 -16.05 13.86
C GLU A 187 -7.03 -16.97 14.01
N GLU A 188 -8.22 -16.51 13.64
CA GLU A 188 -9.43 -17.34 13.67
C GLU A 188 -9.30 -18.57 12.77
N ALA A 189 -8.75 -18.41 11.55
CA ALA A 189 -8.45 -19.53 10.67
C ALA A 189 -7.47 -20.52 11.33
N ASN A 190 -6.39 -19.99 11.94
CA ASN A 190 -5.38 -20.79 12.64
C ASN A 190 -5.97 -21.59 13.80
N LEU A 191 -6.86 -20.97 14.58
CA LEU A 191 -7.56 -21.66 15.69
C LEU A 191 -8.51 -22.77 15.18
N ASP A 192 -9.14 -22.56 14.04
CA ASP A 192 -10.01 -23.58 13.43
C ASP A 192 -9.21 -24.78 12.92
N LEU A 193 -8.02 -24.55 12.35
CA LEU A 193 -7.09 -25.65 12.03
C LEU A 193 -6.65 -26.40 13.29
N LYS A 194 -6.23 -25.69 14.32
CA LYS A 194 -5.79 -26.28 15.59
C LYS A 194 -6.87 -27.15 16.24
N ASN A 195 -8.13 -26.74 16.10
CA ASN A 195 -9.29 -27.44 16.64
C ASN A 195 -9.88 -28.52 15.69
N GLY A 196 -9.21 -28.79 14.55
CA GLY A 196 -9.65 -29.82 13.59
C GLY A 196 -10.90 -29.45 12.79
N ARG A 197 -11.28 -28.18 12.72
CA ARG A 197 -12.40 -27.68 11.91
C ARG A 197 -12.00 -27.32 10.48
N LEU A 198 -10.70 -27.24 10.22
CA LEU A 198 -10.05 -27.10 8.92
C LEU A 198 -9.05 -28.24 8.71
N ASP A 199 -8.88 -28.64 7.44
CA ASP A 199 -7.81 -29.56 7.04
C ASP A 199 -6.51 -28.80 6.73
N TYR A 200 -6.61 -27.63 6.10
CA TYR A 200 -5.46 -26.83 5.63
C TYR A 200 -5.72 -25.33 5.79
N ILE A 201 -4.63 -24.56 5.88
CA ILE A 201 -4.61 -23.09 5.81
C ILE A 201 -3.59 -22.66 4.77
N VAL A 202 -3.92 -21.60 4.03
CA VAL A 202 -3.02 -20.90 3.10
C VAL A 202 -2.85 -19.46 3.55
N ALA A 203 -1.59 -19.03 3.77
CA ALA A 203 -1.23 -17.64 4.11
C ALA A 203 0.25 -17.36 3.79
N ASP A 204 0.72 -16.16 4.13
CA ASP A 204 2.14 -15.84 4.09
C ASP A 204 2.92 -16.77 5.03
N GLN A 205 4.03 -17.33 4.52
CA GLN A 205 4.84 -18.30 5.26
C GLN A 205 5.25 -17.80 6.65
N LEU A 206 5.64 -16.53 6.76
CA LEU A 206 6.17 -15.98 8.00
C LEU A 206 5.09 -15.83 9.09
N SER A 207 3.84 -15.51 8.71
CA SER A 207 2.72 -15.51 9.65
C SER A 207 2.38 -16.94 10.10
N LEU A 208 2.42 -17.89 9.18
CA LEU A 208 2.20 -19.31 9.51
C LEU A 208 3.35 -19.86 10.36
N GLU A 209 4.60 -19.45 10.12
CA GLU A 209 5.77 -19.85 10.93
C GLU A 209 5.63 -19.37 12.37
N ASP A 210 5.18 -18.12 12.57
CA ASP A 210 4.90 -17.61 13.92
C ASP A 210 3.85 -18.47 14.63
N PHE A 211 2.75 -18.79 13.97
CA PHE A 211 1.72 -19.65 14.53
C PHE A 211 2.24 -21.05 14.88
N ILE A 212 2.93 -21.75 13.97
CA ILE A 212 3.39 -23.14 14.23
C ILE A 212 4.51 -23.21 15.26
N ASN A 213 5.28 -22.14 15.47
CA ASN A 213 6.27 -22.04 16.54
C ASN A 213 5.66 -21.64 17.89
N GLY A 214 4.50 -20.99 17.86
CA GLY A 214 3.71 -20.53 19.02
C GLY A 214 2.54 -21.45 19.33
N GLN A 215 1.32 -20.94 19.11
CA GLN A 215 0.06 -21.59 19.49
C GLN A 215 -0.21 -22.90 18.74
N GLY A 216 0.32 -23.05 17.52
CA GLY A 216 0.19 -24.23 16.67
C GLY A 216 1.28 -25.29 16.86
N LYS A 217 2.23 -25.07 17.79
CA LYS A 217 3.42 -25.89 18.00
C LYS A 217 3.14 -27.38 18.10
N ASP A 218 2.09 -27.78 18.80
CA ASP A 218 1.79 -29.18 19.05
C ASP A 218 0.90 -29.80 18.00
N CYS A 219 0.12 -29.00 17.23
CA CYS A 219 -0.87 -29.50 16.28
C CYS A 219 -0.36 -29.55 14.84
N CYS A 220 0.45 -28.59 14.43
CA CYS A 220 0.48 -28.17 13.03
C CYS A 220 1.91 -28.10 12.48
N LYS A 221 2.04 -28.18 11.15
CA LYS A 221 3.31 -28.09 10.42
C LYS A 221 3.10 -27.55 9.02
N PHE A 222 4.17 -27.07 8.40
CA PHE A 222 4.20 -26.85 6.96
C PHE A 222 4.05 -28.18 6.19
N VAL A 223 3.24 -28.14 5.13
CA VAL A 223 3.03 -29.29 4.24
C VAL A 223 3.33 -28.99 2.77
N GLY A 224 3.45 -27.72 2.38
CA GLY A 224 3.81 -27.34 1.03
C GLY A 224 3.79 -25.84 0.82
N GLU A 225 4.13 -25.44 -0.38
CA GLU A 225 4.09 -24.04 -0.84
C GLU A 225 3.15 -23.90 -2.02
N VAL A 226 2.54 -22.73 -2.14
CA VAL A 226 1.70 -22.36 -3.26
C VAL A 226 2.52 -21.55 -4.26
N LYS A 227 2.46 -21.93 -5.52
CA LYS A 227 3.12 -21.15 -6.57
C LYS A 227 2.50 -19.77 -6.67
N ARG A 228 3.36 -18.73 -6.59
CA ARG A 228 2.93 -17.34 -6.73
C ARG A 228 2.34 -17.10 -8.13
N ASP A 229 1.14 -16.54 -8.19
CA ASP A 229 0.52 -16.04 -9.42
C ASP A 229 0.63 -14.50 -9.41
N PRO A 230 1.45 -13.89 -10.29
CA PRO A 230 1.64 -12.43 -10.31
C PRO A 230 0.34 -11.64 -10.49
N ALA A 231 -0.64 -12.19 -11.21
CA ALA A 231 -1.93 -11.53 -11.44
C ALA A 231 -2.79 -11.42 -10.16
N ILE A 232 -2.60 -12.36 -9.21
CA ILE A 232 -3.33 -12.37 -7.93
C ILE A 232 -2.50 -11.70 -6.83
N HIS A 233 -1.23 -12.08 -6.73
CA HIS A 233 -0.38 -11.69 -5.59
C HIS A 233 0.34 -10.35 -5.81
N GLY A 234 0.39 -9.84 -7.07
CA GLY A 234 1.11 -8.60 -7.38
C GLY A 234 2.62 -8.69 -7.11
N PRO A 235 3.33 -7.56 -7.10
CA PRO A 235 4.79 -7.51 -6.99
C PRO A 235 5.32 -7.69 -5.56
N GLY A 236 4.46 -7.65 -4.55
CA GLY A 236 4.83 -7.69 -3.14
C GLY A 236 4.04 -6.71 -2.30
N VAL A 237 4.42 -6.56 -1.05
CA VAL A 237 3.78 -5.70 -0.06
C VAL A 237 4.30 -4.27 -0.17
N GLY A 238 3.40 -3.31 -0.26
CA GLY A 238 3.66 -1.88 -0.20
C GLY A 238 2.68 -1.19 0.74
N MET A 239 2.99 0.02 1.16
CA MET A 239 2.05 0.83 1.93
C MET A 239 1.05 1.49 0.98
N ALA A 240 -0.24 1.47 1.33
CA ALA A 240 -1.28 2.03 0.49
C ALA A 240 -1.66 3.46 0.92
N VAL A 241 -1.85 4.35 -0.06
CA VAL A 241 -2.31 5.74 0.13
C VAL A 241 -3.49 6.03 -0.78
N ARG A 242 -4.24 7.10 -0.52
CA ARG A 242 -5.23 7.61 -1.48
C ARG A 242 -4.54 8.05 -2.76
N LYS A 243 -5.21 7.96 -3.90
CA LYS A 243 -4.63 8.30 -5.22
C LYS A 243 -4.18 9.75 -5.34
N GLU A 244 -4.85 10.65 -4.65
CA GLU A 244 -4.51 12.08 -4.59
C GLU A 244 -3.30 12.38 -3.69
N ASP A 245 -2.95 11.52 -2.75
CA ASP A 245 -1.84 11.71 -1.81
C ASP A 245 -0.48 11.27 -2.40
N THR A 246 -0.21 11.63 -3.66
CA THR A 246 1.01 11.24 -4.39
C THR A 246 2.30 11.69 -3.69
N ALA A 247 2.28 12.88 -3.08
CA ALA A 247 3.43 13.38 -2.31
C ALA A 247 3.76 12.49 -1.10
N LEU A 248 2.75 11.98 -0.39
CA LEU A 248 2.90 11.04 0.71
C LEU A 248 3.49 9.71 0.22
N ARG A 249 2.91 9.15 -0.86
CA ARG A 249 3.40 7.94 -1.51
C ARG A 249 4.88 8.05 -1.86
N ASP A 250 5.25 9.13 -2.54
CA ASP A 250 6.62 9.33 -3.04
C ASP A 250 7.62 9.58 -1.90
N MET A 251 7.20 10.26 -0.83
CA MET A 251 7.98 10.47 0.37
C MET A 251 8.30 9.13 1.06
N PHE A 252 7.30 8.28 1.28
CA PHE A 252 7.51 6.95 1.87
C PHE A 252 8.27 6.02 0.92
N SER A 253 8.03 6.07 -0.39
CA SER A 253 8.79 5.27 -1.38
C SER A 253 10.28 5.57 -1.31
N LYS A 254 10.66 6.85 -1.29
CA LYS A 254 12.07 7.27 -1.15
C LYS A 254 12.68 6.81 0.18
N ALA A 255 11.93 6.89 1.27
CA ALA A 255 12.38 6.42 2.58
C ALA A 255 12.58 4.90 2.61
N ILE A 256 11.67 4.12 2.01
CA ILE A 256 11.79 2.67 1.83
C ILE A 256 13.05 2.34 1.02
N GLU A 257 13.22 2.95 -0.15
CA GLU A 257 14.38 2.72 -1.01
C GLU A 257 15.71 3.07 -0.33
N ALA A 258 15.75 4.15 0.45
CA ALA A 258 16.91 4.52 1.25
C ALA A 258 17.20 3.47 2.31
N SER A 259 16.20 3.00 3.04
CA SER A 259 16.32 1.99 4.11
C SER A 259 16.78 0.62 3.60
N LEU A 260 16.39 0.27 2.38
CA LEU A 260 16.87 -0.94 1.71
C LEU A 260 18.36 -0.84 1.34
N LYS A 261 18.82 0.35 0.95
CA LYS A 261 20.22 0.61 0.56
C LYS A 261 21.16 0.73 1.75
N ASP A 262 20.72 1.38 2.82
CA ASP A 262 21.55 1.63 4.02
C ASP A 262 21.51 0.48 5.05
N GLY A 263 20.70 -0.55 4.79
CA GLY A 263 20.58 -1.72 5.65
C GLY A 263 19.63 -1.56 6.83
N THR A 264 18.98 -0.41 7.00
CA THR A 264 18.00 -0.17 8.07
C THR A 264 16.85 -1.18 8.02
N HIS A 265 16.29 -1.42 6.81
CA HIS A 265 15.26 -2.44 6.61
C HIS A 265 15.72 -3.82 7.09
N LYS A 266 16.89 -4.28 6.62
CA LYS A 266 17.43 -5.58 6.99
C LYS A 266 17.65 -5.71 8.49
N LYS A 267 18.24 -4.69 9.12
CA LYS A 267 18.48 -4.68 10.58
C LYS A 267 17.19 -4.84 11.39
N ILE A 268 16.09 -4.26 10.92
CA ILE A 268 14.78 -4.40 11.58
C ILE A 268 14.18 -5.76 11.27
N ALA A 269 14.21 -6.19 10.00
CA ALA A 269 13.69 -7.49 9.57
C ALA A 269 14.36 -8.67 10.30
N ASP A 270 15.67 -8.62 10.51
CA ASP A 270 16.44 -9.67 11.21
C ASP A 270 16.03 -9.87 12.69
N LYS A 271 15.28 -8.94 13.28
CA LYS A 271 14.71 -9.13 14.64
C LYS A 271 13.52 -10.11 14.62
N TYR A 272 12.80 -10.17 13.51
CA TYR A 272 11.54 -10.89 13.35
C TYR A 272 11.67 -12.14 12.48
N PHE A 273 12.54 -12.10 11.47
CA PHE A 273 12.61 -13.10 10.42
C PHE A 273 14.02 -13.66 10.26
N LYS A 274 14.09 -14.98 10.01
CA LYS A 274 15.35 -15.68 9.75
C LYS A 274 15.70 -15.76 8.26
N ILE A 275 14.80 -15.30 7.39
CA ILE A 275 14.97 -15.31 5.93
C ILE A 275 15.02 -13.88 5.38
N ASN A 276 15.54 -13.75 4.16
CA ASN A 276 15.50 -12.48 3.45
C ASN A 276 14.07 -12.23 2.91
N ILE A 277 13.35 -11.32 3.51
CA ILE A 277 11.95 -10.98 3.13
C ILE A 277 11.84 -10.10 1.87
N MET A 278 12.97 -9.80 1.21
CA MET A 278 13.03 -9.12 -0.09
C MET A 278 13.49 -10.07 -1.22
N ALA A 279 13.82 -11.32 -0.91
CA ALA A 279 14.16 -12.30 -1.93
C ALA A 279 12.93 -12.65 -2.80
N ASP A 280 13.18 -12.87 -4.09
CA ASP A 280 12.18 -13.39 -5.03
C ASP A 280 11.99 -14.89 -4.82
#